data_0cee6dd85442108be342c3006159adc3
#
_entry.id   0cee6dd85442108be342c3006159adc3
#
_cell.length_a   1.000
_cell.length_b   1.000
_cell.length_c   1.000
_cell.angle_alpha   90.00
_cell.angle_beta   90.00
_cell.angle_gamma   90.00
#
_symmetry.space_group_name_H-M   'P 1'
#
loop_
_entity.id
_entity.type
_entity.pdbx_description
1 polymer ?
#
loop_
_entity_poly.entity_id
_entity_poly.type
_entity_poly.pdbx_seq_one_letter_code
_entity_poly.pdbx_strand_id
1 'polypeptide(L)'
;MCIRDRIGIFCYVGVEVAVGANINLYAVSLNTTFAAAATKMAALYWTGILIGRFAGSLYTKISSQNQLIYSSIGSIILLLLAMFFANPWILVFTGLCHSVMWPAIYTLALDKLGIYTAKASGALMIGVVGGGILPLLQGILADALHGDWRWTWGLILAGEIYILYYGLSGYKAQSATESNPAPHSAPPSRYK
;
A
#
# COMPACT_ATOMS: atom_id res chain seq x y z
N MET A 1 -9.50 12.47 -10.35
CA MET A 1 -8.54 11.43 -9.92
C MET A 1 -7.15 11.78 -10.43
N CYS A 2 -6.17 11.87 -9.54
CA CYS A 2 -4.79 12.29 -9.85
C CYS A 2 -3.86 11.09 -10.12
N ILE A 3 -2.73 11.34 -10.79
CA ILE A 3 -1.66 10.32 -10.96
C ILE A 3 -1.18 9.82 -9.60
N ARG A 4 -1.17 10.66 -8.57
CA ARG A 4 -0.78 10.32 -7.20
C ARG A 4 -1.63 9.20 -6.59
N ASP A 5 -2.93 9.17 -6.89
CA ASP A 5 -3.84 8.12 -6.40
C ASP A 5 -3.46 6.76 -6.96
N ARG A 6 -3.12 6.71 -8.26
CA ARG A 6 -2.66 5.47 -8.93
C ARG A 6 -1.32 4.99 -8.42
N ILE A 7 -0.38 5.91 -8.17
CA ILE A 7 0.91 5.58 -7.57
C ILE A 7 0.70 5.10 -6.12
N GLY A 8 -0.25 5.68 -5.38
CA GLY A 8 -0.60 5.24 -4.03
C GLY A 8 -1.05 3.78 -3.98
N ILE A 9 -1.98 3.39 -4.86
CA ILE A 9 -2.41 1.98 -4.99
C ILE A 9 -1.27 1.10 -5.50
N PHE A 10 -0.49 1.56 -6.48
CA PHE A 10 0.66 0.82 -7.01
C PHE A 10 1.67 0.49 -5.90
N CYS A 11 2.07 1.49 -5.10
CA CYS A 11 2.99 1.30 -3.99
C CYS A 11 2.39 0.38 -2.94
N TYR A 12 1.13 0.60 -2.55
CA TYR A 12 0.48 -0.21 -1.53
C TYR A 12 0.40 -1.69 -1.94
N VAL A 13 -0.16 -1.99 -3.12
CA VAL A 13 -0.31 -3.39 -3.56
C VAL A 13 1.05 -4.03 -3.77
N GLY A 14 2.01 -3.26 -4.29
CA GLY A 14 3.38 -3.72 -4.43
C GLY A 14 4.02 -4.09 -3.10
N VAL A 15 3.88 -3.26 -2.07
CA VAL A 15 4.39 -3.51 -0.72
C VAL A 15 3.69 -4.71 -0.09
N GLU A 16 2.35 -4.75 -0.11
CA GLU A 16 1.54 -5.84 0.47
C GLU A 16 1.96 -7.20 -0.12
N VAL A 17 2.02 -7.30 -1.44
CA VAL A 17 2.37 -8.56 -2.12
C VAL A 17 3.85 -8.89 -1.93
N ALA A 18 4.75 -7.90 -1.95
CA ALA A 18 6.18 -8.14 -1.75
C ALA A 18 6.46 -8.71 -0.35
N VAL A 19 5.83 -8.18 0.70
CA VAL A 19 5.96 -8.75 2.04
C VAL A 19 5.40 -10.17 2.07
N GLY A 20 4.17 -10.38 1.58
CA GLY A 20 3.52 -11.69 1.62
C GLY A 20 4.23 -12.77 0.81
N ALA A 21 4.82 -12.42 -0.35
CA ALA A 21 5.52 -13.35 -1.23
C ALA A 21 6.97 -13.61 -0.79
N ASN A 22 7.70 -12.57 -0.38
CA ASN A 22 9.15 -12.63 -0.20
C ASN A 22 9.59 -12.83 1.25
N ILE A 23 8.67 -12.78 2.22
CA ILE A 23 8.99 -13.09 3.62
C ILE A 23 9.60 -14.49 3.79
N ASN A 24 9.15 -15.46 2.98
CA ASN A 24 9.67 -16.83 2.97
C ASN A 24 11.14 -16.85 2.55
N LEU A 25 11.46 -16.17 1.46
CA LEU A 25 12.82 -16.11 0.89
C LEU A 25 13.76 -15.41 1.86
N TYR A 26 13.30 -14.35 2.50
CA TYR A 26 14.05 -13.67 3.55
C TYR A 26 14.31 -14.58 4.75
N ALA A 27 13.29 -15.32 5.21
CA ALA A 27 13.44 -16.26 6.33
C ALA A 27 14.45 -17.37 6.01
N VAL A 28 14.41 -17.91 4.78
CA VAL A 28 15.34 -18.94 4.31
C VAL A 28 16.77 -18.40 4.20
N SER A 29 16.95 -17.15 3.77
CA SER A 29 18.28 -16.54 3.62
C SER A 29 18.99 -16.28 4.94
N LEU A 30 18.26 -16.15 6.05
CA LEU A 30 18.85 -15.83 7.34
C LEU A 30 19.42 -17.06 8.07
N ASN A 31 18.63 -18.11 8.25
CA ASN A 31 19.08 -19.35 8.91
C ASN A 31 18.05 -20.48 8.81
N THR A 32 18.49 -21.70 9.18
CA THR A 32 17.67 -22.92 9.13
C THR A 32 16.44 -22.88 10.06
N THR A 33 16.54 -22.20 11.20
CA THR A 33 15.44 -22.09 12.17
C THR A 33 14.29 -21.27 11.57
N PHE A 34 14.59 -20.14 10.92
CA PHE A 34 13.59 -19.34 10.23
C PHE A 34 13.07 -20.04 8.97
N ALA A 35 13.93 -20.74 8.25
CA ALA A 35 13.55 -21.52 7.08
C ALA A 35 12.45 -22.56 7.40
N ALA A 36 12.56 -23.27 8.52
CA ALA A 36 11.56 -24.22 8.97
C ALA A 36 10.18 -23.60 9.26
N ALA A 37 10.14 -22.30 9.57
CA ALA A 37 8.92 -21.58 9.86
C ALA A 37 8.44 -20.68 8.70
N ALA A 38 9.18 -20.59 7.60
CA ALA A 38 8.96 -19.64 6.52
C ALA A 38 7.52 -19.67 5.97
N THR A 39 7.00 -20.85 5.64
CA THR A 39 5.63 -21.03 5.13
C THR A 39 4.57 -20.55 6.13
N LYS A 40 4.81 -20.78 7.45
CA LYS A 40 3.90 -20.31 8.50
C LYS A 40 3.91 -18.79 8.60
N MET A 41 5.05 -18.14 8.41
CA MET A 41 5.17 -16.67 8.44
C MET A 41 4.32 -16.02 7.35
N ALA A 42 4.38 -16.52 6.10
CA ALA A 42 3.55 -16.01 5.02
C ALA A 42 2.05 -16.24 5.31
N ALA A 43 1.68 -17.43 5.76
CA ALA A 43 0.29 -17.71 6.13
C ALA A 43 -0.22 -16.81 7.25
N LEU A 44 0.58 -16.56 8.27
CA LEU A 44 0.23 -15.68 9.39
C LEU A 44 0.17 -14.21 8.96
N TYR A 45 1.02 -13.78 8.03
CA TYR A 45 0.94 -12.43 7.45
C TYR A 45 -0.42 -12.19 6.77
N TRP A 46 -0.85 -13.10 5.87
CA TRP A 46 -2.15 -13.00 5.21
C TRP A 46 -3.32 -13.14 6.18
N THR A 47 -3.18 -14.00 7.20
CA THR A 47 -4.17 -14.09 8.29
C THR A 47 -4.24 -12.79 9.08
N GLY A 48 -3.11 -12.15 9.35
CA GLY A 48 -3.05 -10.83 9.98
C GLY A 48 -3.81 -9.76 9.20
N ILE A 49 -3.67 -9.73 7.86
CA ILE A 49 -4.45 -8.85 6.98
C ILE A 49 -5.95 -9.14 7.13
N LEU A 50 -6.35 -10.41 7.11
CA LEU A 50 -7.76 -10.78 7.26
C LEU A 50 -8.34 -10.30 8.59
N ILE A 51 -7.67 -10.63 9.70
CA ILE A 51 -8.10 -10.21 11.05
C ILE A 51 -8.15 -8.69 11.16
N GLY A 52 -7.13 -8.00 10.66
CA GLY A 52 -7.07 -6.54 10.70
C GLY A 52 -8.17 -5.88 9.88
N ARG A 53 -8.62 -6.46 8.75
CA ARG A 53 -9.77 -5.97 7.98
C ARG A 53 -11.07 -6.07 8.76
N PHE A 54 -11.29 -7.18 9.47
CA PHE A 54 -12.45 -7.31 10.35
C PHE A 54 -12.39 -6.30 11.50
N ALA A 55 -11.25 -6.19 12.18
CA ALA A 55 -11.08 -5.22 13.26
C ALA A 55 -11.27 -3.78 12.75
N GLY A 56 -10.68 -3.44 11.61
CA GLY A 56 -10.80 -2.11 10.98
C GLY A 56 -12.24 -1.74 10.62
N SER A 57 -13.06 -2.71 10.22
CA SER A 57 -14.48 -2.48 9.91
C SER A 57 -15.32 -2.10 11.15
N LEU A 58 -14.86 -2.47 12.34
CA LEU A 58 -15.53 -2.12 13.60
C LEU A 58 -15.17 -0.70 14.06
N TYR A 59 -14.04 -0.16 13.62
CA TYR A 59 -13.54 1.17 14.00
C TYR A 59 -13.96 2.25 13.00
N THR A 60 -15.25 2.47 12.83
CA THR A 60 -15.81 3.46 11.89
C THR A 60 -15.61 4.93 12.30
N LYS A 61 -15.15 5.17 13.53
CA LYS A 61 -14.97 6.54 14.08
C LYS A 61 -13.68 7.23 13.60
N ILE A 62 -12.71 6.48 13.08
CA ILE A 62 -11.43 7.03 12.64
C ILE A 62 -11.52 7.34 11.15
N SER A 63 -11.16 8.56 10.74
CA SER A 63 -11.15 8.94 9.33
C SER A 63 -10.18 8.08 8.52
N SER A 64 -10.51 7.78 7.25
CA SER A 64 -9.65 6.98 6.35
C SER A 64 -8.24 7.55 6.23
N GLN A 65 -8.10 8.89 6.28
CA GLN A 65 -6.80 9.56 6.31
C GLN A 65 -5.98 9.15 7.53
N ASN A 66 -6.55 9.25 8.72
CA ASN A 66 -5.82 8.94 9.96
C ASN A 66 -5.51 7.44 10.06
N GLN A 67 -6.42 6.57 9.62
CA GLN A 67 -6.15 5.14 9.52
C GLN A 67 -4.93 4.87 8.64
N LEU A 68 -4.86 5.50 7.45
CA LEU A 68 -3.74 5.34 6.54
C LEU A 68 -2.42 5.83 7.16
N ILE A 69 -2.41 7.01 7.79
CA ILE A 69 -1.23 7.59 8.42
C ILE A 69 -0.71 6.69 9.54
N TYR A 70 -1.57 6.28 10.48
CA TYR A 70 -1.15 5.45 11.61
C TYR A 70 -0.65 4.08 11.16
N SER A 71 -1.32 3.46 10.19
CA SER A 71 -0.93 2.17 9.64
C SER A 71 0.40 2.25 8.89
N SER A 72 0.63 3.32 8.10
CA SER A 72 1.91 3.52 7.40
C SER A 72 3.06 3.75 8.38
N ILE A 73 2.86 4.56 9.43
CA ILE A 73 3.87 4.76 10.46
C ILE A 73 4.18 3.43 11.17
N GLY A 74 3.16 2.68 11.55
CA GLY A 74 3.33 1.36 12.18
C GLY A 74 4.09 0.38 11.29
N SER A 75 3.75 0.31 10.01
CA SER A 75 4.43 -0.55 9.03
C SER A 75 5.89 -0.14 8.83
N ILE A 76 6.18 1.16 8.70
CA ILE A 76 7.55 1.69 8.57
C ILE A 76 8.39 1.28 9.78
N ILE A 77 7.87 1.45 10.99
CA ILE A 77 8.58 1.07 12.23
C ILE A 77 8.86 -0.43 12.24
N LEU A 78 7.88 -1.27 11.91
CA LEU A 78 8.04 -2.71 11.88
C LEU A 78 9.05 -3.16 10.82
N LEU A 79 9.04 -2.54 9.63
CA LEU A 79 10.04 -2.80 8.58
C LEU A 79 11.46 -2.45 9.03
N LEU A 80 11.64 -1.27 9.63
CA LEU A 80 12.94 -0.86 10.15
C LEU A 80 13.43 -1.81 11.26
N LEU A 81 12.55 -2.22 12.17
CA LEU A 81 12.89 -3.19 13.20
C LEU A 81 13.24 -4.56 12.60
N ALA A 82 12.50 -5.02 11.60
CA ALA A 82 12.80 -6.27 10.91
C ALA A 82 14.16 -6.26 10.21
N MET A 83 14.52 -5.12 9.61
CA MET A 83 15.83 -4.91 9.00
C MET A 83 16.93 -4.84 10.05
N PHE A 84 16.71 -4.11 11.15
CA PHE A 84 17.73 -3.92 12.19
C PHE A 84 18.04 -5.21 12.93
N PHE A 85 17.00 -5.91 13.41
CA PHE A 85 17.15 -7.16 14.16
C PHE A 85 17.33 -8.41 13.29
N ALA A 86 17.26 -8.27 11.95
CA ALA A 86 17.29 -9.40 11.02
C ALA A 86 16.29 -10.51 11.41
N ASN A 87 15.07 -10.13 11.79
CA ASN A 87 14.06 -11.04 12.28
C ASN A 87 12.79 -10.98 11.40
N PRO A 88 12.52 -12.03 10.61
CA PRO A 88 11.38 -12.06 9.69
C PRO A 88 10.03 -12.14 10.42
N TRP A 89 9.98 -12.58 11.68
CA TRP A 89 8.75 -12.59 12.45
C TRP A 89 8.14 -11.19 12.65
N ILE A 90 8.98 -10.15 12.69
CA ILE A 90 8.51 -8.77 12.81
C ILE A 90 7.69 -8.37 11.59
N LEU A 91 8.04 -8.88 10.39
CA LEU A 91 7.29 -8.60 9.16
C LEU A 91 5.88 -9.19 9.17
N VAL A 92 5.64 -10.27 9.90
CA VAL A 92 4.30 -10.86 10.04
C VAL A 92 3.30 -9.83 10.60
N PHE A 93 3.75 -9.02 11.56
CA PHE A 93 2.89 -8.00 12.18
C PHE A 93 2.55 -6.83 11.24
N THR A 94 3.33 -6.60 10.18
CA THR A 94 2.97 -5.57 9.18
C THR A 94 1.65 -5.89 8.49
N GLY A 95 1.24 -7.18 8.45
CA GLY A 95 -0.06 -7.59 7.92
C GLY A 95 -1.25 -6.91 8.61
N LEU A 96 -1.17 -6.67 9.92
CA LEU A 96 -2.20 -5.91 10.65
C LEU A 96 -2.24 -4.45 10.19
N CYS A 97 -1.08 -3.83 9.94
CA CYS A 97 -1.00 -2.46 9.44
C CYS A 97 -1.54 -2.36 8.01
N HIS A 98 -1.12 -3.29 7.12
CA HIS A 98 -1.55 -3.29 5.71
C HIS A 98 -3.05 -3.51 5.55
N SER A 99 -3.71 -4.17 6.50
CA SER A 99 -5.12 -4.58 6.41
C SER A 99 -6.09 -3.45 6.09
N VAL A 100 -5.87 -2.25 6.63
CA VAL A 100 -6.76 -1.09 6.51
C VAL A 100 -6.31 -0.09 5.44
N MET A 101 -5.10 -0.24 4.89
CA MET A 101 -4.54 0.73 3.94
C MET A 101 -5.28 0.73 2.61
N TRP A 102 -5.63 -0.45 2.06
CA TRP A 102 -6.38 -0.54 0.80
C TRP A 102 -7.70 0.23 0.84
N PRO A 103 -8.63 -0.07 1.77
CA PRO A 103 -9.89 0.66 1.84
C PRO A 103 -9.67 2.15 2.12
N ALA A 104 -8.67 2.52 2.91
CA ALA A 104 -8.35 3.91 3.19
C ALA A 104 -7.90 4.67 1.93
N ILE A 105 -6.94 4.13 1.17
CA ILE A 105 -6.47 4.75 -0.10
C ILE A 105 -7.63 4.83 -1.10
N TYR A 106 -8.41 3.74 -1.23
CA TYR A 106 -9.54 3.67 -2.14
C TYR A 106 -10.59 4.74 -1.83
N THR A 107 -10.95 4.89 -0.55
CA THR A 107 -11.90 5.92 -0.09
C THR A 107 -11.39 7.33 -0.38
N LEU A 108 -10.11 7.61 -0.07
CA LEU A 108 -9.50 8.92 -0.31
C LEU A 108 -9.39 9.25 -1.81
N ALA A 109 -9.08 8.25 -2.65
CA ALA A 109 -8.95 8.42 -4.08
C ALA A 109 -10.28 8.66 -4.80
N LEU A 110 -11.38 8.16 -4.26
CA LEU A 110 -12.72 8.29 -4.84
C LEU A 110 -13.58 9.38 -4.19
N ASP A 111 -13.06 10.04 -3.14
CA ASP A 111 -13.79 11.10 -2.46
C ASP A 111 -14.21 12.20 -3.46
N LYS A 112 -15.50 12.60 -3.37
CA LYS A 112 -16.11 13.70 -4.15
C LYS A 112 -16.13 13.52 -5.69
N LEU A 113 -15.89 12.32 -6.23
CA LEU A 113 -15.91 12.11 -7.69
C LEU A 113 -17.32 11.97 -8.29
N GLY A 114 -18.37 11.80 -7.47
CA GLY A 114 -19.76 11.74 -7.92
C GLY A 114 -19.97 10.74 -9.07
N ILE A 115 -20.48 11.23 -10.22
CA ILE A 115 -20.78 10.41 -11.40
C ILE A 115 -19.53 9.77 -12.05
N TYR A 116 -18.34 10.28 -11.77
CA TYR A 116 -17.08 9.73 -12.29
C TYR A 116 -16.48 8.60 -11.45
N THR A 117 -17.09 8.25 -10.31
CA THR A 117 -16.58 7.22 -9.38
C THR A 117 -16.32 5.89 -10.09
N ALA A 118 -17.25 5.42 -10.94
CA ALA A 118 -17.09 4.14 -11.63
C ALA A 118 -15.89 4.13 -12.59
N LYS A 119 -15.70 5.21 -13.37
CA LYS A 119 -14.55 5.34 -14.28
C LYS A 119 -13.24 5.48 -13.50
N ALA A 120 -13.25 6.22 -12.40
CA ALA A 120 -12.10 6.42 -11.55
C ALA A 120 -11.68 5.12 -10.85
N SER A 121 -12.63 4.32 -10.35
CA SER A 121 -12.38 3.00 -9.77
C SER A 121 -11.67 2.09 -10.77
N GLY A 122 -12.15 2.00 -12.01
CA GLY A 122 -11.50 1.21 -13.06
C GLY A 122 -10.06 1.67 -13.34
N ALA A 123 -9.85 2.99 -13.41
CA ALA A 123 -8.52 3.54 -13.63
C ALA A 123 -7.57 3.35 -12.43
N LEU A 124 -8.10 3.25 -11.19
CA LEU A 124 -7.33 2.98 -9.98
C LEU A 124 -6.84 1.53 -9.97
N MET A 125 -7.64 0.59 -10.51
CA MET A 125 -7.26 -0.83 -10.60
C MET A 125 -6.00 -1.08 -11.45
N ILE A 126 -5.62 -0.17 -12.35
CA ILE A 126 -4.35 -0.28 -13.09
C ILE A 126 -3.17 -0.28 -12.12
N GLY A 127 -3.28 0.41 -10.98
CA GLY A 127 -2.24 0.43 -9.96
C GLY A 127 -1.96 -0.94 -9.32
N VAL A 128 -2.89 -1.90 -9.40
CA VAL A 128 -2.70 -3.27 -8.86
C VAL A 128 -1.51 -4.00 -9.49
N VAL A 129 -1.08 -3.59 -10.68
CA VAL A 129 0.14 -4.13 -11.33
C VAL A 129 1.40 -3.99 -10.45
N GLY A 130 1.40 -3.06 -9.50
CA GLY A 130 2.45 -2.91 -8.49
C GLY A 130 2.74 -4.21 -7.73
N GLY A 131 1.70 -5.05 -7.49
CA GLY A 131 1.83 -6.36 -6.85
C GLY A 131 2.64 -7.39 -7.65
N GLY A 132 2.81 -7.20 -8.95
CA GLY A 132 3.74 -8.00 -9.75
C GLY A 132 5.14 -7.36 -9.85
N ILE A 133 5.18 -6.04 -9.94
CA ILE A 133 6.42 -5.32 -10.21
C ILE A 133 7.33 -5.22 -8.98
N LEU A 134 6.81 -4.81 -7.81
CA LEU A 134 7.66 -4.60 -6.63
C LEU A 134 8.28 -5.90 -6.10
N PRO A 135 7.55 -7.03 -5.97
CA PRO A 135 8.17 -8.30 -5.56
C PRO A 135 9.25 -8.77 -6.54
N LEU A 136 9.01 -8.59 -7.85
CA LEU A 136 10.00 -8.91 -8.87
C LEU A 136 11.27 -8.06 -8.74
N LEU A 137 11.10 -6.74 -8.60
CA LEU A 137 12.24 -5.83 -8.40
C LEU A 137 13.00 -6.15 -7.11
N GLN A 138 12.29 -6.54 -6.05
CA GLN A 138 12.90 -6.97 -4.81
C GLN A 138 13.73 -8.26 -4.99
N GLY A 139 13.23 -9.22 -5.78
CA GLY A 139 13.98 -10.43 -6.14
C GLY A 139 15.23 -10.12 -6.94
N ILE A 140 15.13 -9.30 -7.98
CA ILE A 140 16.29 -8.84 -8.78
C ILE A 140 17.32 -8.14 -7.90
N LEU A 141 16.87 -7.32 -6.95
CA LEU A 141 17.75 -6.64 -6.01
C LEU A 141 18.44 -7.62 -5.07
N ALA A 142 17.73 -8.67 -4.61
CA ALA A 142 18.32 -9.72 -3.80
C ALA A 142 19.43 -10.48 -4.55
N ASP A 143 19.21 -10.79 -5.83
CA ASP A 143 20.22 -11.43 -6.68
C ASP A 143 21.45 -10.52 -6.86
N ALA A 144 21.22 -9.24 -7.11
CA ALA A 144 22.29 -8.24 -7.21
C ALA A 144 23.10 -8.06 -5.91
N LEU A 145 22.46 -8.30 -4.76
CA LEU A 145 23.09 -8.27 -3.43
C LEU A 145 23.62 -9.64 -2.97
N HIS A 146 23.87 -10.56 -3.91
CA HIS A 146 24.41 -11.89 -3.63
C HIS A 146 23.55 -12.72 -2.65
N GLY A 147 22.23 -12.54 -2.69
CA GLY A 147 21.27 -13.24 -1.83
C GLY A 147 21.03 -12.60 -0.47
N ASP A 148 21.57 -11.43 -0.20
CA ASP A 148 21.26 -10.68 1.02
C ASP A 148 19.91 -9.97 0.93
N TRP A 149 18.87 -10.66 1.40
CA TRP A 149 17.49 -10.15 1.41
C TRP A 149 17.27 -8.99 2.37
N ARG A 150 18.16 -8.82 3.37
CA ARG A 150 17.97 -7.82 4.42
C ARG A 150 17.83 -6.41 3.86
N TRP A 151 18.72 -6.04 2.94
CA TRP A 151 18.75 -4.68 2.37
C TRP A 151 17.68 -4.44 1.30
N THR A 152 17.10 -5.50 0.74
CA THR A 152 16.01 -5.38 -0.24
C THR A 152 14.75 -4.77 0.35
N TRP A 153 14.55 -4.88 1.66
CA TRP A 153 13.44 -4.25 2.36
C TRP A 153 13.48 -2.72 2.32
N GLY A 154 14.61 -2.12 1.97
CA GLY A 154 14.72 -0.68 1.69
C GLY A 154 13.86 -0.24 0.51
N LEU A 155 13.67 -1.10 -0.51
CA LEU A 155 12.74 -0.84 -1.62
C LEU A 155 11.28 -0.78 -1.12
N ILE A 156 10.92 -1.71 -0.26
CA ILE A 156 9.57 -1.78 0.32
C ILE A 156 9.34 -0.59 1.26
N LEU A 157 10.35 -0.21 2.04
CA LEU A 157 10.32 0.99 2.88
C LEU A 157 10.08 2.27 2.05
N ALA A 158 10.67 2.40 0.87
CA ALA A 158 10.40 3.54 -0.01
C ALA A 158 8.93 3.58 -0.46
N GLY A 159 8.33 2.43 -0.75
CA GLY A 159 6.90 2.31 -1.03
C GLY A 159 6.03 2.76 0.16
N GLU A 160 6.37 2.34 1.37
CA GLU A 160 5.67 2.75 2.60
C GLU A 160 5.77 4.25 2.88
N ILE A 161 6.95 4.83 2.67
CA ILE A 161 7.16 6.28 2.81
C ILE A 161 6.27 7.04 1.81
N TYR A 162 6.12 6.53 0.59
CA TYR A 162 5.22 7.14 -0.38
C TYR A 162 3.75 7.05 0.06
N ILE A 163 3.31 5.91 0.63
CA ILE A 163 1.96 5.73 1.17
C ILE A 163 1.70 6.72 2.32
N LEU A 164 2.67 6.90 3.21
CA LEU A 164 2.60 7.90 4.29
C LEU A 164 2.47 9.32 3.74
N TYR A 165 3.31 9.70 2.75
CA TYR A 165 3.21 10.97 2.06
C TYR A 165 1.83 11.17 1.44
N TYR A 166 1.28 10.14 0.79
CA TYR A 166 -0.05 10.19 0.22
C TYR A 166 -1.13 10.46 1.26
N GLY A 167 -1.07 9.80 2.42
CA GLY A 167 -1.97 10.02 3.54
C GLY A 167 -1.87 11.42 4.15
N LEU A 168 -0.66 11.99 4.20
CA LEU A 168 -0.44 13.33 4.78
C LEU A 168 -0.90 14.46 3.86
N SER A 169 -0.58 14.39 2.58
CA SER A 169 -0.79 15.52 1.65
C SER A 169 -1.15 15.13 0.21
N GLY A 170 -0.82 13.92 -0.23
CA GLY A 170 -0.97 13.50 -1.62
C GLY A 170 -2.42 13.51 -2.12
N TYR A 171 -3.38 13.12 -1.31
CA TYR A 171 -4.81 13.08 -1.64
C TYR A 171 -5.45 14.47 -1.76
N LYS A 172 -4.92 15.50 -1.08
CA LYS A 172 -5.48 16.87 -1.06
C LYS A 172 -5.46 17.58 -2.41
N ALA A 173 -4.63 17.14 -3.34
CA ALA A 173 -4.57 17.73 -4.68
C ALA A 173 -5.87 17.57 -5.48
N GLN A 174 -6.69 16.58 -5.16
CA GLN A 174 -8.00 16.37 -5.76
C GLN A 174 -9.00 17.45 -5.34
N SER A 175 -9.00 17.80 -4.05
CA SER A 175 -9.88 18.85 -3.51
C SER A 175 -9.59 20.24 -4.08
N ALA A 176 -8.33 20.54 -4.41
CA ALA A 176 -7.94 21.83 -4.97
C ALA A 176 -8.35 21.99 -6.45
N THR A 177 -8.40 20.91 -7.22
CA THR A 177 -8.78 20.95 -8.64
C THR A 177 -10.31 21.13 -8.81
N GLU A 178 -11.09 20.69 -7.85
CA GLU A 178 -12.57 20.79 -7.87
C GLU A 178 -13.09 22.15 -7.41
N SER A 179 -12.30 22.90 -6.63
CA SER A 179 -12.67 24.25 -6.18
C SER A 179 -12.61 25.32 -7.27
N ASN A 180 -12.10 24.99 -8.46
CA ASN A 180 -12.10 25.88 -9.62
C ASN A 180 -12.62 25.13 -10.87
N PRO A 181 -13.95 24.87 -10.99
CA PRO A 181 -14.52 24.31 -12.20
C PRO A 181 -14.30 25.34 -13.33
N ALA A 182 -13.65 24.90 -14.42
CA ALA A 182 -13.58 25.71 -15.63
C ALA A 182 -15.00 26.15 -16.01
N PRO A 183 -15.21 27.42 -16.41
CA PRO A 183 -16.54 27.91 -16.76
C PRO A 183 -17.11 27.01 -17.88
N HIS A 184 -18.21 26.34 -17.57
CA HIS A 184 -18.96 25.58 -18.53
C HIS A 184 -19.31 26.54 -19.67
N SER A 185 -18.73 26.35 -20.84
CA SER A 185 -19.20 26.97 -22.08
C SER A 185 -20.67 26.63 -22.19
N ALA A 186 -21.51 27.67 -22.12
CA ALA A 186 -22.95 27.55 -22.23
C ALA A 186 -23.30 26.78 -23.52
N PRO A 187 -24.27 25.87 -23.51
CA PRO A 187 -24.72 25.22 -24.73
C PRO A 187 -25.25 26.27 -25.69
N PRO A 188 -24.98 26.16 -27.00
CA PRO A 188 -25.51 27.09 -27.97
C PRO A 188 -27.04 27.09 -27.91
N SER A 189 -27.63 28.27 -27.72
CA SER A 189 -29.06 28.48 -27.72
C SER A 189 -29.64 28.03 -29.07
N ARG A 190 -30.31 26.88 -29.10
CA ARG A 190 -31.21 26.51 -30.21
C ARG A 190 -32.54 27.19 -29.97
N TYR A 191 -32.66 28.39 -30.51
CA TYR A 191 -33.96 28.95 -30.90
C TYR A 191 -33.77 29.65 -32.24
N LYS A 192 -34.18 29.01 -33.31
CA LYS A 192 -35.03 29.55 -34.40
C LYS A 192 -35.62 28.38 -35.16
#